data_79d52450f19823ce0df0022be5086775
#
_entry.id   79d52450f19823ce0df0022be5086775
#
_cell.length_a   1.000
_cell.length_b   1.000
_cell.length_c   1.000
_cell.angle_alpha   90.00
_cell.angle_beta   90.00
_cell.angle_gamma   90.00
#
_symmetry.space_group_name_H-M   'P 1'
#
loop_
_entity.id
_entity.type
_entity.pdbx_description
1 polymer ?
#
loop_
_entity_poly.entity_id
_entity_poly.type
_entity_poly.pdbx_seq_one_letter_code
_entity_poly.pdbx_strand_id
1 'polypeptide(L)'
;MSTGDMMTDGLKYGGRPDGMGAFELKDGSVALVVNHETKSKDKNLELSTSYNDSNGRPFSGGTSTIVLESDGLTLRRANRSLSGTIDNCAGGTTPWNTWISCEETYRENHGYAFEVDPEADSLKGFKRLTHMGRFQREAITVDLNDPKGSVYQTEDDYSGLFLSLIHI
;
A
#
# COMPACT_ATOMS: atom_id res chain seq x y z
N MET A 1 3.82 16.82 -1.20
CA MET A 1 3.71 16.47 -2.65
C MET A 1 2.26 16.52 -3.07
N SER A 2 2.01 16.89 -4.32
CA SER A 2 0.67 16.93 -4.93
C SER A 2 0.58 15.94 -6.10
N THR A 3 -0.63 15.50 -6.42
CA THR A 3 -0.85 14.60 -7.57
C THR A 3 -0.20 15.15 -8.83
N GLY A 4 0.63 14.34 -9.48
CA GLY A 4 1.35 14.69 -10.69
C GLY A 4 2.74 15.31 -10.49
N ASP A 5 3.13 15.63 -9.23
CA ASP A 5 4.50 16.04 -8.94
C ASP A 5 5.49 14.95 -9.32
N MET A 6 6.64 15.36 -9.84
CA MET A 6 7.71 14.41 -10.19
C MET A 6 8.42 13.96 -8.91
N MET A 7 8.46 12.66 -8.69
CA MET A 7 9.22 12.01 -7.61
C MET A 7 10.69 11.82 -8.01
N THR A 8 11.53 11.44 -7.04
CA THR A 8 12.98 11.27 -7.26
C THR A 8 13.33 10.07 -8.14
N ASP A 9 12.43 9.11 -8.28
CA ASP A 9 12.56 7.96 -9.19
C ASP A 9 12.15 8.28 -10.64
N GLY A 10 11.74 9.52 -10.93
CA GLY A 10 11.28 9.95 -12.25
C GLY A 10 9.83 9.62 -12.57
N LEU A 11 9.10 9.01 -11.65
CA LEU A 11 7.67 8.74 -11.77
C LEU A 11 6.83 9.88 -11.17
N LYS A 12 5.58 9.99 -11.59
CA LYS A 12 4.66 10.96 -11.00
C LYS A 12 4.05 10.43 -9.70
N TYR A 13 3.90 11.31 -8.71
CA TYR A 13 3.14 11.03 -7.51
C TYR A 13 1.69 10.73 -7.85
N GLY A 14 1.16 9.64 -7.32
CA GLY A 14 -0.18 9.13 -7.62
C GLY A 14 -1.32 10.07 -7.24
N GLY A 15 -2.45 9.89 -7.90
CA GLY A 15 -3.71 10.53 -7.53
C GLY A 15 -4.37 9.84 -6.32
N ARG A 16 -5.40 10.50 -5.76
CA ARG A 16 -6.25 9.95 -4.70
C ARG A 16 -5.43 9.35 -3.54
N PRO A 17 -4.59 10.16 -2.87
CA PRO A 17 -3.91 9.69 -1.66
C PRO A 17 -4.98 9.34 -0.60
N ASP A 18 -4.80 8.20 0.06
CA ASP A 18 -5.72 7.66 1.05
C ASP A 18 -4.93 7.18 2.29
N GLY A 19 -5.12 5.95 2.76
CA GLY A 19 -4.45 5.42 3.95
C GLY A 19 -2.93 5.57 3.91
N MET A 20 -2.36 5.89 5.05
CA MET A 20 -0.94 6.19 5.18
C MET A 20 -0.37 5.65 6.50
N GLY A 21 0.86 5.13 6.43
CA GLY A 21 1.68 4.79 7.60
C GLY A 21 2.93 5.66 7.68
N ALA A 22 3.36 5.97 8.91
CA ALA A 22 4.62 6.65 9.19
C ALA A 22 5.58 5.71 9.91
N PHE A 23 6.84 5.70 9.49
CA PHE A 23 7.87 4.76 9.93
C PHE A 23 9.17 5.50 10.22
N GLU A 24 9.71 5.30 11.42
CA GLU A 24 11.07 5.72 11.72
C GLU A 24 12.05 4.73 11.04
N LEU A 25 12.98 5.24 10.26
CA LEU A 25 14.02 4.45 9.61
C LEU A 25 15.28 4.37 10.48
N LYS A 26 16.15 3.40 10.20
CA LYS A 26 17.36 3.11 10.98
C LYS A 26 18.30 4.30 11.13
N ASP A 27 18.28 5.24 10.21
CA ASP A 27 19.11 6.45 10.22
C ASP A 27 18.44 7.67 10.86
N GLY A 28 17.27 7.48 11.47
CA GLY A 28 16.47 8.53 12.12
C GLY A 28 15.62 9.37 11.17
N SER A 29 15.61 9.07 9.88
CA SER A 29 14.67 9.68 8.92
C SER A 29 13.28 9.07 9.06
N VAL A 30 12.28 9.72 8.47
CA VAL A 30 10.87 9.28 8.52
C VAL A 30 10.38 8.92 7.13
N ALA A 31 9.89 7.70 6.95
CA ALA A 31 9.19 7.29 5.74
C ALA A 31 7.68 7.38 5.93
N LEU A 32 7.01 8.00 4.96
CA LEU A 32 5.55 7.99 4.82
C LEU A 32 5.19 7.08 3.65
N VAL A 33 4.49 5.99 3.90
CA VAL A 33 3.95 5.14 2.84
C VAL A 33 2.50 5.50 2.63
N VAL A 34 2.17 5.98 1.44
CA VAL A 34 0.87 6.54 1.09
C VAL A 34 0.19 5.67 0.04
N ASN A 35 -1.01 5.21 0.30
CA ASN A 35 -1.86 4.52 -0.65
C ASN A 35 -2.39 5.47 -1.72
N HIS A 36 -2.66 4.92 -2.91
CA HIS A 36 -3.35 5.60 -4.00
C HIS A 36 -4.61 4.81 -4.37
N GLU A 37 -5.76 5.27 -3.89
CA GLU A 37 -7.08 4.69 -4.16
C GLU A 37 -7.54 5.06 -5.58
N THR A 38 -6.85 4.55 -6.60
CA THR A 38 -7.15 4.86 -7.99
C THR A 38 -8.00 3.78 -8.64
N LYS A 39 -9.02 4.20 -9.37
CA LYS A 39 -9.93 3.34 -10.14
C LYS A 39 -9.40 3.16 -11.58
N SER A 40 -9.77 2.08 -12.23
CA SER A 40 -9.27 1.65 -13.55
C SER A 40 -9.32 2.67 -14.70
N LYS A 41 -9.89 3.84 -14.45
CA LYS A 41 -10.04 4.92 -15.44
C LYS A 41 -9.05 6.07 -15.28
N ASP A 42 -8.25 6.07 -14.23
CA ASP A 42 -7.27 7.13 -13.97
C ASP A 42 -6.06 6.93 -14.89
N LYS A 43 -6.14 7.57 -16.07
CA LYS A 43 -5.19 7.38 -17.19
C LYS A 43 -3.83 8.07 -16.99
N ASN A 44 -3.56 8.67 -15.84
CA ASN A 44 -2.47 9.63 -15.68
C ASN A 44 -1.22 9.10 -14.98
N LEU A 45 -1.11 7.81 -14.74
CA LEU A 45 0.07 7.23 -14.11
C LEU A 45 0.80 6.34 -15.11
N GLU A 46 2.01 6.73 -15.47
CA GLU A 46 2.93 5.84 -16.18
C GLU A 46 3.24 4.66 -15.27
N LEU A 47 2.93 3.47 -15.75
CA LEU A 47 2.94 2.26 -14.95
C LEU A 47 4.23 1.49 -15.21
N SER A 48 5.11 1.50 -14.26
CA SER A 48 6.09 0.43 -14.15
C SER A 48 5.38 -0.77 -13.51
N THR A 49 5.18 -1.83 -14.25
CA THR A 49 4.20 -2.88 -13.93
C THR A 49 4.86 -4.05 -13.26
N SER A 50 4.51 -4.28 -12.02
CA SER A 50 4.81 -5.53 -11.35
C SER A 50 3.59 -6.42 -11.11
N TYR A 51 2.39 -5.86 -11.13
CA TYR A 51 1.13 -6.58 -10.92
C TYR A 51 0.10 -6.21 -11.99
N ASN A 52 -0.59 -7.20 -12.54
CA ASN A 52 -1.50 -7.03 -13.67
C ASN A 52 -2.80 -7.78 -13.42
N ASP A 53 -3.89 -7.31 -14.05
CA ASP A 53 -5.14 -8.07 -14.13
C ASP A 53 -4.98 -9.35 -14.99
N SER A 54 -6.05 -10.16 -15.07
CA SER A 54 -6.08 -11.40 -15.89
C SER A 54 -5.82 -11.16 -17.38
N ASN A 55 -5.94 -9.93 -17.87
CA ASN A 55 -5.68 -9.54 -19.25
C ASN A 55 -4.28 -8.93 -19.47
N GLY A 56 -3.42 -9.00 -18.44
CA GLY A 56 -2.07 -8.44 -18.49
C GLY A 56 -2.02 -6.91 -18.45
N ARG A 57 -3.09 -6.24 -17.97
CA ARG A 57 -3.15 -4.80 -17.86
C ARG A 57 -2.90 -4.39 -16.40
N PRO A 58 -1.96 -3.47 -16.17
CA PRO A 58 -1.78 -2.89 -14.85
C PRO A 58 -2.90 -1.89 -14.54
N PHE A 59 -3.29 -1.83 -13.28
CA PHE A 59 -4.06 -0.71 -12.76
C PHE A 59 -3.15 0.40 -12.25
N SER A 60 -3.72 1.56 -11.99
CA SER A 60 -2.96 2.76 -11.61
C SER A 60 -2.79 2.93 -10.09
N GLY A 61 -3.30 1.99 -9.30
CA GLY A 61 -3.16 1.97 -7.84
C GLY A 61 -1.78 1.53 -7.37
N GLY A 62 -1.60 1.56 -6.09
CA GLY A 62 -0.37 1.20 -5.40
C GLY A 62 -0.04 2.13 -4.27
N THR A 63 1.26 2.25 -3.98
CA THR A 63 1.76 3.16 -2.95
C THR A 63 2.93 4.00 -3.44
N SER A 64 3.10 5.17 -2.84
CA SER A 64 4.34 5.95 -2.90
C SER A 64 4.95 6.03 -1.51
N THR A 65 6.28 5.93 -1.44
CA THR A 65 7.05 6.18 -0.21
C THR A 65 7.73 7.53 -0.31
N ILE A 66 7.47 8.39 0.67
CA ILE A 66 8.08 9.73 0.82
C ILE A 66 8.98 9.67 2.04
N VAL A 67 10.27 9.89 1.87
CA VAL A 67 11.22 9.93 2.98
C VAL A 67 11.60 11.38 3.28
N LEU A 68 11.40 11.75 4.53
CA LEU A 68 11.78 13.03 5.11
C LEU A 68 13.05 12.87 5.93
N GLU A 69 13.86 13.92 6.02
CA GLU A 69 14.97 13.98 6.95
C GLU A 69 14.48 13.87 8.40
N SER A 70 15.38 13.71 9.35
CA SER A 70 15.05 13.62 10.78
C SER A 70 14.34 14.84 11.37
N ASP A 71 14.31 15.96 10.62
CA ASP A 71 13.51 17.14 10.98
C ASP A 71 11.99 16.94 10.71
N GLY A 72 11.62 15.85 10.01
CA GLY A 72 10.26 15.53 9.62
C GLY A 72 9.64 16.46 8.57
N LEU A 73 10.40 17.34 7.94
CA LEU A 73 9.94 18.38 7.03
C LEU A 73 10.70 18.38 5.69
N THR A 74 12.01 18.18 5.72
CA THR A 74 12.85 18.23 4.53
C THR A 74 12.72 16.95 3.71
N LEU A 75 12.27 17.07 2.47
CA LEU A 75 12.17 15.93 1.54
C LEU A 75 13.55 15.42 1.16
N ARG A 76 13.82 14.14 1.46
CA ARG A 76 15.04 13.43 1.02
C ARG A 76 14.82 12.69 -0.30
N ARG A 77 13.77 11.91 -0.38
CA ARG A 77 13.37 11.18 -1.60
C ARG A 77 11.88 10.88 -1.62
N ALA A 78 11.38 10.62 -2.81
CA ALA A 78 10.07 10.04 -3.00
C ALA A 78 10.11 9.06 -4.17
N ASN A 79 9.52 7.89 -4.02
CA ASN A 79 9.51 6.85 -5.04
C ASN A 79 8.21 6.03 -5.01
N ARG A 80 7.89 5.40 -6.13
CA ARG A 80 6.84 4.38 -6.18
C ARG A 80 7.31 3.13 -5.44
N SER A 81 6.51 2.63 -4.50
CA SER A 81 6.84 1.46 -3.67
C SER A 81 5.95 0.24 -3.94
N LEU A 82 4.75 0.44 -4.48
CA LEU A 82 3.86 -0.60 -5.00
C LEU A 82 3.17 -0.08 -6.26
N SER A 83 2.96 -0.93 -7.27
CA SER A 83 2.32 -0.53 -8.52
C SER A 83 1.52 -1.67 -9.14
N GLY A 84 0.51 -1.32 -9.95
CA GLY A 84 -0.32 -2.26 -10.68
C GLY A 84 -1.56 -2.74 -9.94
N THR A 85 -1.74 -2.32 -8.70
CA THR A 85 -2.92 -2.60 -7.87
C THR A 85 -4.05 -1.60 -8.14
N ILE A 86 -5.20 -1.79 -7.52
CA ILE A 86 -6.39 -0.96 -7.71
C ILE A 86 -7.10 -0.71 -6.38
N ASP A 87 -7.70 0.48 -6.26
CA ASP A 87 -8.51 0.87 -5.11
C ASP A 87 -7.78 0.59 -3.78
N ASN A 88 -6.51 1.03 -3.68
CA ASN A 88 -5.75 0.93 -2.44
C ASN A 88 -6.24 2.00 -1.46
N CYS A 89 -7.22 1.65 -0.62
CA CYS A 89 -7.84 2.57 0.31
C CYS A 89 -7.03 2.71 1.61
N ALA A 90 -7.19 1.81 2.54
CA ALA A 90 -6.48 1.84 3.81
C ALA A 90 -5.48 0.67 3.95
N GLY A 91 -5.21 0.27 5.15
CA GLY A 91 -4.26 -0.80 5.48
C GLY A 91 -3.87 -0.75 6.94
N GLY A 92 -2.61 -1.08 7.24
CA GLY A 92 -2.10 -1.03 8.61
C GLY A 92 -0.60 -1.19 8.71
N THR A 93 -0.04 -0.67 9.79
CA THR A 93 1.36 -0.88 10.16
C THR A 93 1.55 -2.24 10.81
N THR A 94 2.69 -2.87 10.54
CA THR A 94 3.08 -4.12 11.19
C THR A 94 4.08 -3.87 12.32
N PRO A 95 4.18 -4.78 13.30
CA PRO A 95 5.18 -4.69 14.37
C PRO A 95 6.62 -4.90 13.89
N TRP A 96 6.81 -5.38 12.67
CA TRP A 96 8.13 -5.51 12.02
C TRP A 96 8.46 -4.37 11.05
N ASN A 97 7.78 -3.22 11.24
CA ASN A 97 8.06 -1.96 10.55
C ASN A 97 7.80 -1.98 9.04
N THR A 98 6.72 -2.64 8.60
CA THR A 98 6.23 -2.57 7.22
C THR A 98 4.80 -2.02 7.16
N TRP A 99 4.39 -1.56 5.98
CA TRP A 99 3.02 -1.18 5.67
C TRP A 99 2.30 -2.32 4.95
N ILE A 100 1.07 -2.62 5.33
CA ILE A 100 0.19 -3.47 4.53
C ILE A 100 -0.83 -2.57 3.84
N SER A 101 -0.77 -2.53 2.52
CA SER A 101 -1.72 -1.81 1.66
C SER A 101 -2.85 -2.73 1.25
N CYS A 102 -4.08 -2.28 1.34
CA CYS A 102 -5.30 -3.05 1.09
C CYS A 102 -5.99 -2.62 -0.20
N GLU A 103 -6.36 -3.60 -1.04
CA GLU A 103 -7.25 -3.37 -2.18
C GLU A 103 -8.71 -3.52 -1.78
N GLU A 104 -9.50 -2.47 -1.98
CA GLU A 104 -10.95 -2.43 -1.70
C GLU A 104 -11.74 -2.81 -2.95
N THR A 105 -11.67 -4.07 -3.38
CA THR A 105 -12.31 -4.50 -4.62
C THR A 105 -12.55 -6.00 -4.70
N TYR A 106 -13.57 -6.41 -5.45
CA TYR A 106 -13.83 -7.81 -5.84
C TYR A 106 -13.36 -8.15 -7.26
N ARG A 107 -12.62 -7.25 -7.93
CA ARG A 107 -12.16 -7.51 -9.31
C ARG A 107 -11.32 -8.78 -9.38
N GLU A 108 -11.44 -9.48 -10.50
CA GLU A 108 -10.67 -10.70 -10.76
C GLU A 108 -9.16 -10.45 -10.59
N ASN A 109 -8.49 -11.35 -9.85
CA ASN A 109 -7.09 -11.26 -9.44
C ASN A 109 -6.73 -10.08 -8.51
N HIS A 110 -7.68 -9.34 -8.01
CA HIS A 110 -7.51 -8.22 -7.07
C HIS A 110 -8.30 -8.46 -5.77
N GLY A 111 -8.26 -7.51 -4.84
CA GLY A 111 -8.88 -7.63 -3.51
C GLY A 111 -7.95 -8.30 -2.50
N TYR A 112 -6.64 -8.15 -2.67
CA TYR A 112 -5.61 -8.69 -1.79
C TYR A 112 -4.96 -7.59 -0.93
N ALA A 113 -4.20 -8.04 0.06
CA ALA A 113 -3.27 -7.21 0.82
C ALA A 113 -1.86 -7.36 0.25
N PHE A 114 -1.08 -6.28 0.32
CA PHE A 114 0.30 -6.22 -0.16
C PHE A 114 1.21 -5.64 0.91
N GLU A 115 2.30 -6.35 1.21
CA GLU A 115 3.30 -5.84 2.13
C GLU A 115 4.29 -4.93 1.41
N VAL A 116 4.51 -3.74 1.97
CA VAL A 116 5.38 -2.70 1.44
C VAL A 116 6.48 -2.38 2.46
N ASP A 117 7.72 -2.43 2.02
CA ASP A 117 8.89 -2.05 2.81
C ASP A 117 9.13 -0.52 2.73
N PRO A 118 9.04 0.22 3.85
CA PRO A 118 9.28 1.67 3.87
C PRO A 118 10.73 2.06 3.55
N GLU A 119 11.69 1.15 3.74
CA GLU A 119 13.09 1.39 3.42
C GLU A 119 13.40 1.26 1.91
N ALA A 120 12.51 0.63 1.13
CA ALA A 120 12.74 0.44 -0.29
C ALA A 120 12.86 1.78 -1.05
N ASP A 121 13.94 1.93 -1.80
CA ASP A 121 14.29 3.13 -2.56
C ASP A 121 13.77 3.11 -4.01
N SER A 122 13.19 2.01 -4.41
CA SER A 122 12.72 1.74 -5.76
C SER A 122 11.65 0.66 -5.77
N LEU A 123 10.92 0.56 -6.87
CA LEU A 123 9.93 -0.49 -7.09
C LEU A 123 10.64 -1.84 -7.30
N LYS A 124 10.60 -2.73 -6.31
CA LYS A 124 11.29 -4.05 -6.31
C LYS A 124 10.37 -5.23 -6.61
N GLY A 125 9.17 -5.00 -7.07
CA GLY A 125 8.14 -6.03 -7.22
C GLY A 125 7.06 -5.88 -6.14
N PHE A 126 6.25 -6.93 -5.96
CA PHE A 126 5.16 -6.93 -4.99
C PHE A 126 5.19 -8.19 -4.12
N LYS A 127 4.79 -8.06 -2.86
CA LYS A 127 4.55 -9.17 -1.95
C LYS A 127 3.06 -9.25 -1.63
N ARG A 128 2.34 -10.07 -2.40
CA ARG A 128 0.91 -10.31 -2.22
C ARG A 128 0.66 -11.34 -1.13
N LEU A 129 -0.16 -11.00 -0.15
CA LEU A 129 -0.49 -11.83 1.01
C LEU A 129 -1.74 -12.66 0.73
N THR A 130 -1.63 -13.68 -0.12
CA THR A 130 -2.76 -14.49 -0.59
C THR A 130 -3.45 -15.26 0.54
N HIS A 131 -2.71 -15.64 1.58
CA HIS A 131 -3.24 -16.35 2.75
C HIS A 131 -4.17 -15.47 3.61
N MET A 132 -4.14 -14.15 3.43
CA MET A 132 -5.06 -13.23 4.08
C MET A 132 -6.45 -13.16 3.42
N GLY A 133 -6.70 -14.01 2.42
CA GLY A 133 -7.97 -14.04 1.71
C GLY A 133 -8.11 -12.94 0.66
N ARG A 134 -9.25 -12.94 -0.02
CA ARG A 134 -9.60 -12.01 -1.10
C ARG A 134 -11.01 -11.45 -0.85
N PHE A 135 -11.11 -10.16 -0.64
CA PHE A 135 -12.38 -9.44 -0.39
C PHE A 135 -12.16 -7.92 -0.54
N GLN A 136 -13.22 -7.14 -0.43
CA GLN A 136 -13.18 -5.66 -0.48
C GLN A 136 -12.64 -5.15 0.86
N ARG A 137 -11.32 -5.15 0.95
CA ARG A 137 -10.59 -4.91 2.21
C ARG A 137 -10.36 -3.44 2.45
N GLU A 138 -10.77 -2.98 3.65
CA GLU A 138 -10.55 -1.60 4.10
C GLU A 138 -9.22 -1.49 4.88
N ALA A 139 -9.17 -2.00 6.08
CA ALA A 139 -8.04 -1.84 6.98
C ALA A 139 -7.58 -3.16 7.59
N ILE A 140 -6.37 -3.14 8.13
CA ILE A 140 -5.83 -4.22 8.96
C ILE A 140 -5.22 -3.69 10.26
N THR A 141 -5.21 -4.54 11.28
CA THR A 141 -4.37 -4.34 12.47
C THR A 141 -3.81 -5.67 12.97
N VAL A 142 -2.60 -5.63 13.51
CA VAL A 142 -1.93 -6.80 14.08
C VAL A 142 -2.07 -6.78 15.59
N ASP A 143 -2.49 -7.90 16.19
CA ASP A 143 -2.53 -8.03 17.66
C ASP A 143 -1.11 -8.23 18.20
N LEU A 144 -0.60 -7.22 18.88
CA LEU A 144 0.73 -7.25 19.49
C LEU A 144 0.82 -8.15 20.73
N ASN A 145 -0.33 -8.53 21.30
CA ASN A 145 -0.40 -9.39 22.48
C ASN A 145 -0.54 -10.87 22.12
N ASP A 146 -0.87 -11.19 20.88
CA ASP A 146 -0.92 -12.58 20.42
C ASP A 146 0.44 -13.02 19.86
N PRO A 147 1.14 -13.95 20.54
CA PRO A 147 2.43 -14.43 20.06
C PRO A 147 2.37 -15.18 18.72
N LYS A 148 1.17 -15.50 18.23
CA LYS A 148 0.93 -16.10 16.92
C LYS A 148 0.78 -15.06 15.82
N GLY A 149 0.72 -13.75 16.16
CA GLY A 149 0.59 -12.67 15.19
C GLY A 149 -0.79 -12.62 14.51
N SER A 150 -1.87 -12.69 15.29
CA SER A 150 -3.22 -12.57 14.74
C SER A 150 -3.42 -11.22 14.04
N VAL A 151 -4.03 -11.25 12.86
CA VAL A 151 -4.35 -10.06 12.06
C VAL A 151 -5.85 -9.92 11.95
N TYR A 152 -6.36 -8.77 12.34
CA TYR A 152 -7.77 -8.40 12.19
C TYR A 152 -7.92 -7.54 10.94
N GLN A 153 -8.99 -7.76 10.18
CA GLN A 153 -9.24 -7.07 8.93
C GLN A 153 -10.69 -6.58 8.88
N THR A 154 -10.89 -5.42 8.27
CA THR A 154 -12.24 -4.93 7.99
C THR A 154 -12.56 -5.08 6.51
N GLU A 155 -13.83 -5.30 6.20
CA GLU A 155 -14.36 -5.26 4.85
C GLU A 155 -15.33 -4.10 4.74
N ASP A 156 -15.18 -3.26 3.72
CA ASP A 156 -16.16 -2.24 3.40
C ASP A 156 -17.17 -2.81 2.40
N ASP A 157 -18.19 -3.47 2.96
CA ASP A 157 -19.36 -3.95 2.23
C ASP A 157 -20.60 -3.80 3.12
N TYR A 158 -21.77 -3.75 2.50
CA TYR A 158 -23.08 -3.62 3.18
C TYR A 158 -23.38 -4.75 4.17
N SER A 159 -22.62 -5.82 4.17
CA SER A 159 -22.88 -7.01 5.00
C SER A 159 -22.17 -7.03 6.36
N GLY A 160 -21.31 -6.06 6.69
CA GLY A 160 -20.77 -5.87 8.02
C GLY A 160 -19.28 -6.15 8.20
N LEU A 161 -18.85 -6.16 9.45
CA LEU A 161 -17.48 -6.36 9.87
C LEU A 161 -17.11 -7.86 9.82
N PHE A 162 -16.16 -8.25 8.98
CA PHE A 162 -15.59 -9.59 9.00
C PHE A 162 -14.29 -9.60 9.79
N LEU A 163 -14.24 -10.46 10.79
CA LEU A 163 -13.04 -10.75 11.54
C LEU A 163 -12.35 -11.94 10.90
N SER A 164 -11.24 -11.73 10.23
CA SER A 164 -10.37 -12.81 9.77
C SER A 164 -9.21 -12.97 10.72
N LEU A 165 -9.13 -14.13 11.36
CA LEU A 165 -7.97 -14.52 12.16
C LEU A 165 -6.99 -15.24 11.22
N ILE A 166 -5.91 -14.58 10.87
CA ILE A 166 -4.85 -15.19 10.06
C ILE A 166 -3.59 -15.21 10.89
N HIS A 167 -3.10 -16.41 11.14
CA HIS A 167 -1.77 -16.60 11.72
C HIS A 167 -0.72 -16.33 10.64
N ILE A 168 0.17 -15.40 10.91
CA ILE A 168 1.35 -15.10 10.09
C ILE A 168 2.50 -16.00 10.52
#